data_c7c1a542aca2627fc4802c4f5d617c2a
#
_entry.id   c7c1a542aca2627fc4802c4f5d617c2a
#
_cell.length_a   1.000
_cell.length_b   1.000
_cell.length_c   1.000
_cell.angle_alpha   90.00
_cell.angle_beta   90.00
_cell.angle_gamma   90.00
#
_symmetry.space_group_name_H-M   'P 1'
#
loop_
_entity.id
_entity.type
_entity.pdbx_description
1 polymer ?
#
loop_
_entity_poly.entity_id
_entity_poly.type
_entity_poly.pdbx_seq_one_letter_code
_entity_poly.pdbx_strand_id
1 'polypeptide(L)'
;MKKIIYTLFALLLISSCTMEPVRDARLETAQPKIYPDYVDVTIPVNIAPLNFCMVDEKALLIDAVVADNQGNSLHSQGEESLDFDIEEWHQILGNNRGKKLTVTVSAKYEDGWHTYCPFYISVSNDSIDYGICYRLIEPGYEVWSKMGIYERDLTSFDERALIENTQFEGCVNCHSFNRGNSADMSIHVRGSHGATLLRNNGGDFTAYNTKTDETLGFCVYPYWHPSGRYIAYSTNATSQLFHVSDPNRVEVFDTASDIQVYDVEKNELLLTPLLRQDSVYETYPVFSADGHSLYFCAARAIPENSLNLDSLHYNLCRIDFDPSTGSFGNRIDTILCAEAQHKSISFPRPSYDGRYLCYTLSDYGQFSIWHHEADLYLLNLSTGESIAMTGANSDDTESFHNWSTNSRWLVFSSRRDDGLYTRPYFCHVDANGTVSKAFMLPQHNPRRFYRERFFSFNVPDFIIAPTRFNANKACRMINDEYRKRFEIVHK
;
A
#
# COMPACT_ATOMS: atom_id res chain seq x y z
N MET A 1 47.89 -15.73 57.69
CA MET A 1 47.33 -14.79 56.73
C MET A 1 46.07 -15.41 56.17
N LYS A 2 44.92 -15.03 56.70
CA LYS A 2 43.59 -15.55 56.24
C LYS A 2 43.11 -14.69 55.11
N LYS A 3 42.92 -15.27 53.89
CA LYS A 3 42.23 -14.60 52.79
C LYS A 3 40.73 -14.70 53.02
N ILE A 4 40.08 -13.56 53.22
CA ILE A 4 38.64 -13.46 53.26
C ILE A 4 38.17 -13.27 51.81
N ILE A 5 37.45 -14.28 51.30
CA ILE A 5 36.76 -14.24 49.98
C ILE A 5 35.39 -13.60 50.24
N TYR A 6 35.21 -12.37 49.78
CA TYR A 6 33.89 -11.75 49.68
C TYR A 6 33.15 -12.26 48.41
N THR A 7 32.22 -13.18 48.64
CA THR A 7 31.29 -13.58 47.60
C THR A 7 30.21 -12.50 47.54
N LEU A 8 30.28 -11.64 46.51
CA LEU A 8 29.23 -10.69 46.21
C LEU A 8 28.08 -11.44 45.57
N PHE A 9 27.00 -11.68 46.32
CA PHE A 9 25.72 -12.14 45.77
C PHE A 9 25.05 -10.93 45.09
N ALA A 10 25.18 -10.81 43.78
CA ALA A 10 24.38 -9.90 43.01
C ALA A 10 22.94 -10.47 42.96
N LEU A 11 22.05 -9.94 43.78
CA LEU A 11 20.63 -10.12 43.60
C LEU A 11 20.26 -9.39 42.32
N LEU A 12 20.13 -10.13 41.26
CA LEU A 12 19.34 -9.71 40.08
C LEU A 12 17.88 -9.60 40.54
N LEU A 13 17.48 -8.38 40.88
CA LEU A 13 16.07 -8.03 40.95
C LEU A 13 15.51 -8.19 39.52
N ILE A 14 15.00 -9.37 39.20
CA ILE A 14 14.06 -9.55 38.09
C ILE A 14 12.81 -8.82 38.58
N SER A 15 12.66 -7.54 38.18
CA SER A 15 11.36 -6.88 38.27
C SER A 15 10.50 -7.56 37.19
N SER A 16 9.87 -8.66 37.54
CA SER A 16 8.69 -9.13 36.84
C SER A 16 7.70 -7.96 36.93
N CYS A 17 7.39 -7.33 35.83
CA CYS A 17 6.23 -6.46 35.74
C CYS A 17 5.01 -7.34 36.00
N THR A 18 4.59 -7.41 37.26
CA THR A 18 3.33 -8.07 37.62
C THR A 18 2.21 -7.17 37.16
N MET A 19 1.39 -7.68 36.21
CA MET A 19 0.20 -6.99 35.76
C MET A 19 -0.69 -6.65 36.96
N GLU A 20 -1.17 -5.43 37.03
CA GLU A 20 -2.11 -5.02 38.08
C GLU A 20 -3.45 -5.68 37.80
N PRO A 21 -4.02 -6.49 38.71
CA PRO A 21 -5.28 -7.15 38.46
C PRO A 21 -6.42 -6.14 38.37
N VAL A 22 -7.26 -6.27 37.34
CA VAL A 22 -8.51 -5.50 37.21
C VAL A 22 -9.46 -5.96 38.31
N ARG A 23 -9.83 -5.05 39.22
CA ARG A 23 -10.73 -5.34 40.36
C ARG A 23 -11.78 -4.24 40.47
N ASP A 24 -12.98 -4.64 40.88
CA ASP A 24 -14.09 -3.72 41.17
C ASP A 24 -14.38 -2.73 40.03
N ALA A 25 -14.20 -3.22 38.78
CA ALA A 25 -14.37 -2.40 37.59
C ALA A 25 -15.84 -1.99 37.38
N ARG A 26 -16.06 -0.73 37.06
CA ARG A 26 -17.32 -0.24 36.54
C ARG A 26 -17.56 -0.85 35.16
N LEU A 27 -18.72 -1.46 34.94
CA LEU A 27 -19.08 -2.00 33.63
C LEU A 27 -19.69 -0.90 32.78
N GLU A 28 -19.07 -0.69 31.61
CA GLU A 28 -19.53 0.25 30.59
C GLU A 28 -20.49 -0.46 29.62
N THR A 29 -21.43 0.29 29.07
CA THR A 29 -22.43 -0.24 28.11
C THR A 29 -21.98 -0.06 26.65
N ALA A 30 -20.87 0.63 26.41
CA ALA A 30 -20.30 0.88 25.08
C ALA A 30 -19.04 0.02 24.86
N GLN A 31 -18.70 -0.21 23.59
CA GLN A 31 -17.40 -0.74 23.20
C GLN A 31 -16.29 0.30 23.46
N PRO A 32 -15.04 -0.12 23.69
CA PRO A 32 -13.94 0.79 23.90
C PRO A 32 -13.63 1.59 22.63
N LYS A 33 -13.31 2.87 22.78
CA LYS A 33 -12.72 3.66 21.71
C LYS A 33 -11.20 3.49 21.76
N ILE A 34 -10.67 2.70 20.85
CA ILE A 34 -9.25 2.34 20.74
C ILE A 34 -8.62 2.94 19.49
N TYR A 35 -7.30 3.11 19.53
CA TYR A 35 -6.48 3.56 18.41
C TYR A 35 -5.27 2.63 18.20
N PRO A 36 -5.07 2.06 16.99
CA PRO A 36 -5.98 2.11 15.85
C PRO A 36 -7.32 1.44 16.13
N ASP A 37 -8.35 1.73 15.30
CA ASP A 37 -9.66 1.11 15.43
C ASP A 37 -9.64 -0.34 14.90
N TYR A 38 -9.40 -1.28 15.80
CA TYR A 38 -9.42 -2.72 15.54
C TYR A 38 -10.72 -3.41 15.99
N VAL A 39 -11.76 -2.64 16.32
CA VAL A 39 -13.05 -3.20 16.71
C VAL A 39 -13.71 -3.91 15.53
N ASP A 40 -14.09 -5.18 15.73
CA ASP A 40 -14.83 -6.01 14.76
C ASP A 40 -14.16 -6.14 13.36
N VAL A 41 -12.83 -6.21 13.32
CA VAL A 41 -12.05 -6.41 12.09
C VAL A 41 -11.85 -7.88 11.73
N THR A 42 -11.59 -8.14 10.45
CA THR A 42 -11.10 -9.44 9.96
C THR A 42 -9.60 -9.34 9.68
N ILE A 43 -8.81 -10.24 10.24
CA ILE A 43 -7.35 -10.22 10.13
C ILE A 43 -6.79 -11.52 9.53
N PRO A 44 -5.62 -11.48 8.88
CA PRO A 44 -4.94 -12.69 8.45
C PRO A 44 -4.34 -13.44 9.64
N VAL A 45 -4.23 -14.75 9.49
CA VAL A 45 -3.74 -15.64 10.55
C VAL A 45 -2.28 -15.40 10.94
N ASN A 46 -1.51 -14.71 10.11
CA ASN A 46 -0.08 -14.47 10.28
C ASN A 46 0.31 -13.00 10.40
N ILE A 47 -0.61 -12.12 10.75
CA ILE A 47 -0.32 -10.69 10.96
C ILE A 47 0.35 -10.46 12.32
N ALA A 48 1.16 -9.41 12.43
CA ALA A 48 1.71 -8.92 13.69
C ALA A 48 0.62 -8.57 14.71
N PRO A 49 0.93 -8.56 16.03
CA PRO A 49 -0.03 -8.21 17.05
C PRO A 49 -0.75 -6.88 16.81
N LEU A 50 -2.05 -6.89 17.04
CA LEU A 50 -2.88 -5.68 16.97
C LEU A 50 -2.75 -4.88 18.28
N ASN A 51 -1.58 -4.32 18.53
CA ASN A 51 -1.38 -3.44 19.67
C ASN A 51 -2.18 -2.15 19.49
N PHE A 52 -2.82 -1.68 20.54
CA PHE A 52 -3.64 -0.47 20.52
C PHE A 52 -3.55 0.31 21.84
N CYS A 53 -4.04 1.53 21.83
CA CYS A 53 -4.19 2.38 23.00
C CYS A 53 -5.63 2.88 23.12
N MET A 54 -6.00 3.42 24.29
CA MET A 54 -7.28 4.14 24.41
C MET A 54 -7.20 5.47 23.65
N VAL A 55 -8.28 5.86 22.97
CA VAL A 55 -8.40 7.21 22.39
C VAL A 55 -8.42 8.26 23.48
N ASP A 56 -9.06 7.97 24.62
CA ASP A 56 -9.08 8.84 25.78
C ASP A 56 -7.73 8.85 26.48
N GLU A 57 -7.00 9.98 26.39
CA GLU A 57 -5.68 10.18 26.97
C GLU A 57 -5.68 10.27 28.52
N LYS A 58 -6.86 10.28 29.17
CA LYS A 58 -6.98 10.21 30.62
C LYS A 58 -6.84 8.79 31.18
N ALA A 59 -6.84 7.77 30.32
CA ALA A 59 -6.54 6.40 30.73
C ALA A 59 -5.09 6.31 31.25
N LEU A 60 -4.95 5.90 32.50
CA LEU A 60 -3.65 5.75 33.17
C LEU A 60 -3.02 4.39 32.87
N LEU A 61 -3.89 3.39 32.61
CA LEU A 61 -3.46 2.02 32.32
C LEU A 61 -4.51 1.37 31.44
N ILE A 62 -4.08 0.56 30.49
CA ILE A 62 -4.94 -0.26 29.64
C ILE A 62 -4.67 -1.72 29.95
N ASP A 63 -5.73 -2.52 30.01
CA ASP A 63 -5.68 -3.95 30.17
C ASP A 63 -6.54 -4.60 29.08
N ALA A 64 -6.02 -5.64 28.40
CA ALA A 64 -6.79 -6.36 27.41
C ALA A 64 -6.53 -7.86 27.46
N VAL A 65 -7.62 -8.59 27.35
CA VAL A 65 -7.63 -10.06 27.24
C VAL A 65 -8.23 -10.43 25.89
N VAL A 66 -7.44 -11.14 25.07
CA VAL A 66 -7.87 -11.75 23.82
C VAL A 66 -8.10 -13.23 24.08
N ALA A 67 -9.33 -13.72 23.95
CA ALA A 67 -9.68 -15.08 24.31
C ALA A 67 -10.39 -15.81 23.17
N ASP A 68 -10.15 -17.13 23.07
CA ASP A 68 -10.90 -18.02 22.21
C ASP A 68 -12.07 -18.69 22.98
N ASN A 69 -12.90 -19.44 22.27
CA ASN A 69 -14.02 -20.17 22.86
C ASN A 69 -13.62 -21.52 23.51
N GLN A 70 -12.33 -21.85 23.56
CA GLN A 70 -11.78 -23.08 24.12
C GLN A 70 -11.11 -22.84 25.47
N GLY A 71 -11.04 -21.59 25.93
CA GLY A 71 -10.42 -21.21 27.21
C GLY A 71 -8.96 -20.78 27.10
N ASN A 72 -8.41 -20.67 25.88
CA ASN A 72 -7.09 -20.07 25.71
C ASN A 72 -7.24 -18.54 25.66
N SER A 73 -6.30 -17.85 26.27
CA SER A 73 -6.28 -16.38 26.28
C SER A 73 -4.88 -15.83 26.26
N LEU A 74 -4.75 -14.65 25.68
CA LEU A 74 -3.57 -13.81 25.68
C LEU A 74 -3.89 -12.52 26.41
N HIS A 75 -3.01 -12.08 27.30
CA HIS A 75 -3.23 -10.92 28.16
C HIS A 75 -2.07 -9.91 27.98
N SER A 76 -2.42 -8.65 27.86
CA SER A 76 -1.46 -7.56 27.85
C SER A 76 -1.98 -6.37 28.65
N GLN A 77 -1.06 -5.67 29.32
CA GLN A 77 -1.35 -4.45 30.08
C GLN A 77 -0.26 -3.42 29.82
N GLY A 78 -0.63 -2.15 29.66
CA GLY A 78 0.32 -1.08 29.39
C GLY A 78 -0.19 0.30 29.77
N GLU A 79 0.71 1.27 29.94
CA GLU A 79 0.37 2.67 30.24
C GLU A 79 0.00 3.44 28.97
N GLU A 80 0.82 3.38 27.93
CA GLU A 80 0.60 4.10 26.66
C GLU A 80 -0.11 3.26 25.62
N SER A 81 0.27 1.98 25.51
CA SER A 81 -0.30 1.03 24.56
C SER A 81 -0.14 -0.40 25.08
N LEU A 82 -0.93 -1.30 24.57
CA LEU A 82 -0.72 -2.74 24.75
C LEU A 82 0.49 -3.20 23.96
N ASP A 83 1.12 -4.28 24.44
CA ASP A 83 2.21 -4.97 23.77
C ASP A 83 1.99 -6.48 23.96
N PHE A 84 1.38 -7.12 22.95
CA PHE A 84 1.17 -8.56 22.94
C PHE A 84 2.43 -9.27 22.45
N ASP A 85 2.80 -10.37 23.12
CA ASP A 85 3.90 -11.22 22.65
C ASP A 85 3.61 -11.80 21.26
N ILE A 86 4.57 -11.68 20.35
CA ILE A 86 4.40 -12.05 18.93
C ILE A 86 4.18 -13.58 18.77
N GLU A 87 4.90 -14.40 19.53
CA GLU A 87 4.82 -15.86 19.41
C GLU A 87 3.47 -16.36 19.95
N GLU A 88 3.05 -15.87 21.12
CA GLU A 88 1.76 -16.19 21.72
C GLU A 88 0.60 -15.68 20.85
N TRP A 89 0.74 -14.49 20.25
CA TRP A 89 -0.21 -13.94 19.30
C TRP A 89 -0.37 -14.85 18.07
N HIS A 90 0.72 -15.25 17.43
CA HIS A 90 0.66 -16.16 16.29
C HIS A 90 0.10 -17.53 16.67
N GLN A 91 0.37 -18.01 17.88
CA GLN A 91 -0.17 -19.27 18.36
C GLN A 91 -1.71 -19.19 18.51
N ILE A 92 -2.25 -18.13 19.13
CA ILE A 92 -3.69 -17.99 19.30
C ILE A 92 -4.40 -17.81 17.94
N LEU A 93 -3.83 -17.03 17.01
CA LEU A 93 -4.35 -16.89 15.65
C LEU A 93 -4.34 -18.24 14.91
N GLY A 94 -3.23 -18.97 14.95
CA GLY A 94 -3.06 -20.26 14.29
C GLY A 94 -4.11 -21.29 14.72
N ASN A 95 -4.47 -21.31 16.01
CA ASN A 95 -5.48 -22.20 16.60
C ASN A 95 -6.93 -21.78 16.29
N ASN A 96 -7.12 -20.54 15.81
CA ASN A 96 -8.45 -19.95 15.61
C ASN A 96 -8.73 -19.52 14.17
N ARG A 97 -8.11 -20.16 13.18
CA ARG A 97 -8.40 -19.94 11.76
C ARG A 97 -9.90 -20.11 11.47
N GLY A 98 -10.51 -19.17 10.76
CA GLY A 98 -11.92 -19.16 10.41
C GLY A 98 -12.88 -18.93 11.60
N LYS A 99 -12.35 -18.55 12.77
CA LYS A 99 -13.12 -18.32 13.99
C LYS A 99 -12.99 -16.88 14.47
N LYS A 100 -13.72 -16.57 15.52
CA LYS A 100 -13.66 -15.27 16.21
C LYS A 100 -12.95 -15.39 17.54
N LEU A 101 -12.15 -14.38 17.84
CA LEU A 101 -11.59 -14.12 19.16
C LEU A 101 -12.42 -13.02 19.83
N THR A 102 -12.61 -13.12 21.14
CA THR A 102 -13.27 -12.11 21.96
C THR A 102 -12.18 -11.24 22.61
N VAL A 103 -12.31 -9.93 22.48
CA VAL A 103 -11.40 -8.96 23.12
C VAL A 103 -12.16 -8.21 24.18
N THR A 104 -11.71 -8.37 25.44
CA THR A 104 -12.22 -7.61 26.58
C THR A 104 -11.18 -6.56 26.96
N VAL A 105 -11.59 -5.29 27.01
CA VAL A 105 -10.72 -4.16 27.34
C VAL A 105 -11.19 -3.51 28.63
N SER A 106 -10.24 -3.24 29.51
CA SER A 106 -10.45 -2.41 30.69
C SER A 106 -9.45 -1.24 30.68
N ALA A 107 -9.88 -0.09 31.14
CA ALA A 107 -8.99 1.06 31.32
C ALA A 107 -9.09 1.59 32.73
N LYS A 108 -7.97 1.96 33.33
CA LYS A 108 -7.89 2.56 34.64
C LYS A 108 -7.86 4.08 34.52
N TYR A 109 -8.77 4.73 35.23
CA TYR A 109 -8.86 6.17 35.36
C TYR A 109 -8.62 6.59 36.82
N GLU A 110 -8.68 7.88 37.12
CA GLU A 110 -8.55 8.37 38.49
C GLU A 110 -9.62 7.84 39.44
N ASP A 111 -10.82 7.55 38.93
CA ASP A 111 -11.97 7.02 39.68
C ASP A 111 -12.00 5.47 39.74
N GLY A 112 -11.06 4.78 39.10
CA GLY A 112 -10.93 3.33 39.14
C GLY A 112 -10.91 2.66 37.78
N TRP A 113 -11.15 1.33 37.77
CA TRP A 113 -11.19 0.53 36.56
C TRP A 113 -12.57 0.59 35.88
N HIS A 114 -12.57 0.73 34.56
CA HIS A 114 -13.74 0.64 33.69
C HIS A 114 -13.55 -0.51 32.71
N THR A 115 -14.47 -1.48 32.68
CA THR A 115 -14.47 -2.58 31.72
C THR A 115 -15.55 -2.35 30.68
N TYR A 116 -15.16 -2.34 29.42
CA TYR A 116 -16.04 -2.06 28.28
C TYR A 116 -16.75 -3.31 27.75
N CYS A 117 -17.81 -3.11 26.97
CA CYS A 117 -18.41 -4.21 26.23
C CYS A 117 -17.36 -4.83 25.30
N PRO A 118 -17.24 -6.17 25.29
CA PRO A 118 -16.27 -6.85 24.42
C PRO A 118 -16.59 -6.65 22.95
N PHE A 119 -15.56 -6.74 22.11
CA PHE A 119 -15.67 -6.78 20.66
C PHE A 119 -15.01 -8.06 20.11
N TYR A 120 -15.12 -8.27 18.80
CA TYR A 120 -14.63 -9.48 18.15
C TYR A 120 -13.55 -9.17 17.11
N ILE A 121 -12.58 -10.08 16.99
CA ILE A 121 -11.63 -10.14 15.88
C ILE A 121 -11.89 -11.45 15.13
N SER A 122 -12.20 -11.37 13.84
CA SER A 122 -12.35 -12.55 12.98
C SER A 122 -11.00 -12.92 12.39
N VAL A 123 -10.56 -14.17 12.64
CA VAL A 123 -9.31 -14.69 12.07
C VAL A 123 -9.64 -15.38 10.74
N SER A 124 -9.14 -14.85 9.62
CA SER A 124 -9.35 -15.45 8.30
C SER A 124 -8.65 -16.80 8.15
N ASN A 125 -9.16 -17.67 7.28
CA ASN A 125 -8.42 -18.83 6.81
C ASN A 125 -7.26 -18.47 5.89
N ASP A 126 -7.33 -17.28 5.27
CA ASP A 126 -6.38 -16.78 4.30
C ASP A 126 -5.21 -16.09 5.02
N SER A 127 -3.99 -16.56 4.75
CA SER A 127 -2.78 -15.85 5.16
C SER A 127 -2.57 -14.62 4.31
N ILE A 128 -1.76 -13.68 4.81
CA ILE A 128 -1.26 -12.55 4.04
C ILE A 128 0.19 -12.82 3.61
N ASP A 129 0.68 -12.16 2.58
CA ASP A 129 2.07 -12.25 2.12
C ASP A 129 3.05 -11.83 3.22
N TYR A 130 4.33 -12.17 3.05
CA TYR A 130 5.40 -11.87 4.01
C TYR A 130 5.42 -10.40 4.42
N GLY A 131 5.33 -9.49 3.46
CA GLY A 131 5.52 -8.08 3.75
C GLY A 131 4.96 -7.15 2.69
N ILE A 132 5.19 -5.87 2.92
CA ILE A 132 4.93 -4.81 1.94
C ILE A 132 6.17 -3.94 1.76
N CYS A 133 6.33 -3.41 0.54
CA CYS A 133 7.20 -2.28 0.26
C CYS A 133 6.34 -1.04 0.03
N TYR A 134 6.82 0.12 0.45
CA TYR A 134 6.14 1.40 0.26
C TYR A 134 7.15 2.54 0.18
N ARG A 135 6.74 3.64 -0.40
CA ARG A 135 7.48 4.89 -0.37
C ARG A 135 7.09 5.71 0.86
N LEU A 136 8.06 6.15 1.65
CA LEU A 136 7.88 7.22 2.63
C LEU A 136 8.28 8.55 2.01
N ILE A 137 7.41 9.56 2.17
CA ILE A 137 7.61 10.92 1.65
C ILE A 137 6.86 11.92 2.53
N GLU A 138 7.40 13.14 2.69
CA GLU A 138 6.67 14.25 3.28
C GLU A 138 5.38 14.56 2.50
N PRO A 139 4.37 15.20 3.10
CA PRO A 139 3.17 15.64 2.41
C PRO A 139 3.49 16.56 1.23
N GLY A 140 2.72 16.45 0.14
CA GLY A 140 3.03 17.08 -1.15
C GLY A 140 3.05 18.61 -1.18
N TYR A 141 2.58 19.30 -0.13
CA TYR A 141 2.65 20.76 -0.01
C TYR A 141 3.89 21.23 0.76
N GLU A 142 4.73 20.33 1.24
CA GLU A 142 6.03 20.64 1.83
C GLU A 142 7.15 20.33 0.84
N VAL A 143 8.26 21.05 0.98
CA VAL A 143 9.47 20.73 0.22
C VAL A 143 10.08 19.46 0.81
N TRP A 144 9.98 18.37 0.11
CA TRP A 144 10.55 17.11 0.53
C TRP A 144 12.09 17.20 0.65
N SER A 145 12.62 16.69 1.75
CA SER A 145 14.07 16.59 2.00
C SER A 145 14.53 15.15 2.07
N LYS A 146 13.72 14.28 2.65
CA LYS A 146 13.99 12.86 2.81
C LYS A 146 12.83 12.03 2.28
N MET A 147 13.16 11.05 1.45
CA MET A 147 12.23 10.02 0.99
C MET A 147 12.98 8.72 0.72
N GLY A 148 12.25 7.63 0.69
CA GLY A 148 12.83 6.34 0.42
C GLY A 148 11.80 5.25 0.15
N ILE A 149 12.29 4.10 -0.30
CA ILE A 149 11.52 2.86 -0.37
C ILE A 149 11.90 2.01 0.83
N TYR A 150 10.89 1.54 1.54
CA TYR A 150 11.00 0.77 2.77
C TYR A 150 10.31 -0.57 2.60
N GLU A 151 10.80 -1.56 3.31
CA GLU A 151 10.22 -2.89 3.43
C GLU A 151 9.75 -3.11 4.85
N ARG A 152 8.57 -3.68 5.02
CA ARG A 152 7.93 -3.98 6.30
C ARG A 152 7.49 -5.43 6.33
N ASP A 153 7.99 -6.20 7.30
CA ASP A 153 7.51 -7.54 7.62
C ASP A 153 6.13 -7.46 8.28
N LEU A 154 5.12 -8.10 7.69
CA LEU A 154 3.75 -8.07 8.22
C LEU A 154 3.54 -9.04 9.38
N THR A 155 4.46 -9.97 9.61
CA THR A 155 4.38 -10.94 10.70
C THR A 155 5.01 -10.43 12.01
N SER A 156 5.78 -9.35 11.93
CA SER A 156 6.44 -8.68 13.04
C SER A 156 6.29 -7.16 12.92
N PHE A 157 7.10 -6.40 13.65
CA PHE A 157 7.16 -4.93 13.54
C PHE A 157 8.42 -4.45 12.81
N ASP A 158 9.16 -5.36 12.18
CA ASP A 158 10.41 -5.04 11.52
C ASP A 158 10.21 -4.23 10.25
N GLU A 159 10.83 -3.07 10.20
CA GLU A 159 10.87 -2.15 9.04
C GLU A 159 12.33 -1.84 8.71
N ARG A 160 12.67 -1.83 7.42
CA ARG A 160 13.99 -1.39 6.97
C ARG A 160 13.92 -0.55 5.71
N ALA A 161 14.81 0.43 5.61
CA ALA A 161 15.01 1.17 4.38
C ALA A 161 15.72 0.26 3.34
N LEU A 162 15.17 0.21 2.12
CA LEU A 162 15.84 -0.38 0.97
C LEU A 162 16.77 0.65 0.32
N ILE A 163 16.26 1.85 0.07
CA ILE A 163 17.00 2.97 -0.52
C ILE A 163 16.41 4.30 -0.07
N GLU A 164 17.26 5.25 0.27
CA GLU A 164 16.88 6.61 0.62
C GLU A 164 17.60 7.62 -0.28
N ASN A 165 16.95 8.71 -0.61
CA ASN A 165 17.50 9.75 -1.49
C ASN A 165 18.66 10.55 -0.87
N THR A 166 18.92 10.36 0.43
CA THR A 166 20.06 11.00 1.11
C THR A 166 21.44 10.56 0.59
N GLN A 167 21.50 9.50 -0.22
CA GLN A 167 22.73 8.95 -0.81
C GLN A 167 22.93 9.37 -2.28
N PHE A 168 21.97 10.08 -2.87
CA PHE A 168 22.03 10.62 -4.24
C PHE A 168 21.09 11.82 -4.35
N GLU A 169 21.37 12.71 -5.31
CA GLU A 169 20.47 13.83 -5.60
C GLU A 169 19.28 13.36 -6.43
N GLY A 170 18.08 13.48 -5.90
CA GLY A 170 16.87 13.15 -6.65
C GLY A 170 15.73 12.59 -5.79
N CYS A 171 14.70 12.16 -6.49
CA CYS A 171 13.50 11.54 -5.92
C CYS A 171 13.51 10.05 -6.28
N VAL A 172 13.24 9.18 -5.31
CA VAL A 172 12.97 7.76 -5.57
C VAL A 172 11.49 7.50 -5.61
N ASN A 173 11.02 6.82 -6.68
CA ASN A 173 9.60 6.68 -6.99
C ASN A 173 9.31 5.35 -7.71
N CYS A 174 8.03 5.04 -7.93
CA CYS A 174 7.56 3.98 -8.81
C CYS A 174 8.28 2.62 -8.65
N HIS A 175 8.35 2.11 -7.41
CA HIS A 175 8.76 0.72 -7.20
C HIS A 175 7.64 -0.24 -7.64
N SER A 176 7.98 -1.43 -8.10
CA SER A 176 7.03 -2.47 -8.49
C SER A 176 7.69 -3.84 -8.48
N PHE A 177 6.90 -4.86 -8.18
CA PHE A 177 7.31 -6.26 -8.13
C PHE A 177 6.42 -7.11 -9.05
N ASN A 178 6.98 -8.15 -9.64
CA ASN A 178 6.18 -9.11 -10.40
C ASN A 178 5.40 -10.02 -9.43
N ARG A 179 4.12 -9.73 -9.22
CA ARG A 179 3.24 -10.50 -8.32
C ARG A 179 3.87 -10.75 -6.95
N GLY A 180 4.42 -9.69 -6.34
CA GLY A 180 5.09 -9.78 -5.05
C GLY A 180 6.46 -10.48 -5.06
N ASN A 181 6.92 -10.99 -6.21
CA ASN A 181 8.24 -11.59 -6.31
C ASN A 181 9.35 -10.53 -6.32
N SER A 182 10.05 -10.40 -5.22
CA SER A 182 11.15 -9.43 -5.08
C SER A 182 12.40 -9.77 -5.92
N ALA A 183 12.45 -10.92 -6.60
CA ALA A 183 13.48 -11.23 -7.60
C ALA A 183 13.28 -10.42 -8.89
N ASP A 184 12.06 -10.00 -9.18
CA ASP A 184 11.67 -9.15 -10.30
C ASP A 184 11.22 -7.80 -9.75
N MET A 185 12.08 -6.81 -9.84
CA MET A 185 11.88 -5.50 -9.18
C MET A 185 12.25 -4.35 -10.11
N SER A 186 11.44 -3.32 -10.13
CA SER A 186 11.70 -2.04 -10.78
C SER A 186 11.67 -0.91 -9.75
N ILE A 187 12.61 0.04 -9.85
CA ILE A 187 12.63 1.29 -9.07
C ILE A 187 12.99 2.43 -10.01
N HIS A 188 12.24 3.53 -9.98
CA HIS A 188 12.55 4.72 -10.76
C HIS A 188 13.13 5.83 -9.89
N VAL A 189 14.19 6.45 -10.36
CA VAL A 189 14.85 7.62 -9.75
C VAL A 189 14.72 8.81 -10.69
N ARG A 190 14.28 9.95 -10.14
CA ARG A 190 14.18 11.24 -10.87
C ARG A 190 15.24 12.21 -10.38
N GLY A 191 15.57 13.20 -11.20
CA GLY A 191 16.55 14.23 -10.90
C GLY A 191 17.72 14.22 -11.88
N SER A 192 18.83 14.83 -11.51
CA SER A 192 20.06 14.94 -12.34
C SER A 192 20.62 13.57 -12.78
N HIS A 193 20.45 12.56 -11.93
CA HIS A 193 20.86 11.17 -12.16
C HIS A 193 19.69 10.24 -12.47
N GLY A 194 18.66 10.74 -13.18
CA GLY A 194 17.46 9.97 -13.51
C GLY A 194 17.77 8.61 -14.14
N ALA A 195 17.17 7.53 -13.56
CA ALA A 195 17.36 6.17 -14.00
C ALA A 195 16.22 5.27 -13.54
N THR A 196 15.94 4.21 -14.29
CA THR A 196 15.16 3.08 -13.82
C THR A 196 16.09 1.92 -13.52
N LEU A 197 16.15 1.51 -12.25
CA LEU A 197 16.84 0.30 -11.83
C LEU A 197 15.90 -0.88 -12.04
N LEU A 198 16.29 -1.82 -12.86
CA LEU A 198 15.53 -3.01 -13.18
C LEU A 198 16.33 -4.27 -12.81
N ARG A 199 15.71 -5.17 -12.08
CA ARG A 199 16.18 -6.52 -11.80
C ARG A 199 15.16 -7.53 -12.27
N ASN A 200 15.62 -8.56 -12.97
CA ASN A 200 14.81 -9.68 -13.44
C ASN A 200 15.46 -11.01 -13.02
N ASN A 201 14.63 -12.01 -12.67
CA ASN A 201 15.05 -13.36 -12.26
C ASN A 201 16.12 -13.38 -11.15
N GLY A 202 16.07 -12.45 -10.20
CA GLY A 202 16.99 -12.39 -9.07
C GLY A 202 18.43 -12.04 -9.41
N GLY A 203 18.70 -11.60 -10.66
CA GLY A 203 20.00 -11.11 -11.09
C GLY A 203 20.40 -9.78 -10.45
N ASP A 204 21.47 -9.18 -10.98
CA ASP A 204 21.90 -7.83 -10.61
C ASP A 204 20.96 -6.77 -11.20
N PHE A 205 20.87 -5.63 -10.55
CA PHE A 205 20.19 -4.46 -11.13
C PHE A 205 20.95 -3.96 -12.36
N THR A 206 20.20 -3.50 -13.36
CA THR A 206 20.71 -2.73 -14.49
C THR A 206 20.05 -1.36 -14.46
N ALA A 207 20.83 -0.30 -14.67
CA ALA A 207 20.32 1.06 -14.74
C ALA A 207 19.99 1.43 -16.19
N TYR A 208 18.75 1.88 -16.41
CA TYR A 208 18.25 2.28 -17.73
C TYR A 208 17.96 3.77 -17.78
N ASN A 209 18.25 4.37 -18.94
CA ASN A 209 17.61 5.61 -19.36
C ASN A 209 16.38 5.22 -20.17
N THR A 210 15.20 5.36 -19.58
CA THR A 210 13.92 4.98 -20.20
C THR A 210 13.31 6.10 -21.04
N LYS A 211 13.92 7.31 -21.03
CA LYS A 211 13.56 8.40 -21.92
C LYS A 211 14.20 8.19 -23.29
N THR A 212 13.39 8.26 -24.32
CA THR A 212 13.82 8.14 -25.73
C THR A 212 13.37 9.38 -26.51
N ASP A 213 13.74 9.49 -27.77
CA ASP A 213 13.28 10.58 -28.65
C ASP A 213 11.80 10.43 -29.03
N GLU A 214 11.22 9.26 -28.78
CA GLU A 214 9.82 8.94 -29.09
C GLU A 214 8.94 8.83 -27.84
N THR A 215 9.42 9.13 -26.64
CA THR A 215 8.64 9.10 -25.39
C THR A 215 8.51 10.50 -24.80
N LEU A 216 7.37 10.81 -24.19
CA LEU A 216 7.12 12.11 -23.55
C LEU A 216 8.09 12.39 -22.40
N GLY A 217 8.56 11.35 -21.73
CA GLY A 217 9.43 11.44 -20.58
C GLY A 217 10.01 10.08 -20.17
N PHE A 218 10.42 9.97 -18.92
CA PHE A 218 10.80 8.68 -18.35
C PHE A 218 9.57 7.77 -18.16
N CYS A 219 9.78 6.46 -18.31
CA CYS A 219 8.77 5.45 -18.01
C CYS A 219 8.44 5.43 -16.52
N VAL A 220 7.16 5.57 -16.18
CA VAL A 220 6.62 5.59 -14.81
C VAL A 220 5.44 4.64 -14.70
N TYR A 221 4.90 4.44 -13.50
CA TYR A 221 3.77 3.54 -13.21
C TYR A 221 3.96 2.13 -13.75
N PRO A 222 5.08 1.45 -13.41
CA PRO A 222 5.38 0.10 -13.90
C PRO A 222 4.35 -0.93 -13.44
N TYR A 223 3.97 -1.83 -14.34
CA TYR A 223 3.22 -3.02 -14.00
C TYR A 223 3.74 -4.24 -14.77
N TRP A 224 4.12 -5.29 -14.03
CA TRP A 224 4.68 -6.49 -14.61
C TRP A 224 3.63 -7.38 -15.26
N HIS A 225 3.95 -7.90 -16.42
CA HIS A 225 3.20 -9.00 -17.02
C HIS A 225 3.41 -10.28 -16.19
N PRO A 226 2.38 -11.16 -16.05
CA PRO A 226 2.48 -12.38 -15.25
C PRO A 226 3.67 -13.28 -15.55
N SER A 227 4.14 -13.30 -16.82
CA SER A 227 5.32 -14.08 -17.21
C SER A 227 6.66 -13.50 -16.74
N GLY A 228 6.70 -12.25 -16.27
CA GLY A 228 7.95 -11.52 -15.95
C GLY A 228 8.70 -11.02 -17.19
N ARG A 229 8.23 -11.32 -18.41
CA ARG A 229 8.89 -10.89 -19.65
C ARG A 229 8.58 -9.44 -20.01
N TYR A 230 7.36 -8.97 -19.78
CA TYR A 230 6.96 -7.62 -20.16
C TYR A 230 6.70 -6.74 -18.95
N ILE A 231 6.93 -5.44 -19.10
CA ILE A 231 6.54 -4.41 -18.13
C ILE A 231 5.78 -3.32 -18.90
N ALA A 232 4.54 -3.05 -18.49
CA ALA A 232 3.80 -1.90 -18.99
C ALA A 232 4.20 -0.65 -18.22
N TYR A 233 4.34 0.46 -18.92
CA TYR A 233 4.66 1.78 -18.38
C TYR A 233 3.75 2.83 -18.99
N SER A 234 3.57 3.95 -18.30
CA SER A 234 3.19 5.18 -18.95
C SER A 234 4.33 6.20 -18.94
N THR A 235 4.29 7.15 -19.86
CA THR A 235 5.12 8.35 -19.85
C THR A 235 4.21 9.56 -19.78
N ASN A 236 4.44 10.43 -18.79
CA ASN A 236 3.53 11.49 -18.43
C ASN A 236 4.28 12.84 -18.42
N ALA A 237 3.70 13.84 -19.07
CA ALA A 237 4.03 15.24 -18.87
C ALA A 237 3.08 15.78 -17.80
N THR A 238 3.57 15.88 -16.57
CA THR A 238 2.76 16.15 -15.39
C THR A 238 2.97 17.56 -14.88
N SER A 239 1.88 18.21 -14.48
CA SER A 239 1.85 19.52 -13.81
C SER A 239 1.21 19.40 -12.43
N GLN A 240 1.49 20.37 -11.56
CA GLN A 240 0.99 20.41 -10.20
C GLN A 240 0.42 21.80 -9.88
N LEU A 241 -0.73 21.82 -9.22
CA LEU A 241 -1.36 23.03 -8.68
C LEU A 241 -1.63 22.87 -7.19
N PHE A 242 -1.68 23.99 -6.49
CA PHE A 242 -2.02 24.06 -5.07
C PHE A 242 -3.26 24.92 -4.88
N HIS A 243 -4.26 24.39 -4.19
CA HIS A 243 -5.46 25.12 -3.81
C HIS A 243 -5.32 25.70 -2.40
N VAL A 244 -5.74 26.94 -2.23
CA VAL A 244 -5.71 27.62 -0.92
C VAL A 244 -6.92 27.29 -0.07
N SER A 245 -8.09 27.14 -0.70
CA SER A 245 -9.39 27.00 -0.03
C SER A 245 -10.15 25.73 -0.38
N ASP A 246 -9.71 24.95 -1.35
CA ASP A 246 -10.32 23.68 -1.72
C ASP A 246 -9.91 22.56 -0.74
N PRO A 247 -10.80 21.63 -0.35
CA PRO A 247 -10.44 20.44 0.40
C PRO A 247 -9.35 19.60 -0.31
N ASN A 248 -9.42 19.48 -1.63
CA ASN A 248 -8.41 18.86 -2.48
C ASN A 248 -7.24 19.81 -2.68
N ARG A 249 -6.34 19.88 -1.72
CA ARG A 249 -5.28 20.90 -1.62
C ARG A 249 -4.24 20.84 -2.72
N VAL A 250 -4.04 19.66 -3.30
CA VAL A 250 -3.00 19.41 -4.31
C VAL A 250 -3.61 18.72 -5.51
N GLU A 251 -3.47 19.34 -6.66
CA GLU A 251 -3.81 18.72 -7.94
C GLU A 251 -2.56 18.32 -8.68
N VAL A 252 -2.52 17.07 -9.13
CA VAL A 252 -1.50 16.54 -10.03
C VAL A 252 -2.21 16.05 -11.27
N PHE A 253 -1.91 16.64 -12.41
CA PHE A 253 -2.59 16.34 -13.67
C PHE A 253 -1.61 16.22 -14.82
N ASP A 254 -1.98 15.46 -15.83
CA ASP A 254 -1.19 15.31 -17.04
C ASP A 254 -1.62 16.33 -18.09
N THR A 255 -0.64 16.84 -18.80
CA THR A 255 -0.83 17.63 -20.03
C THR A 255 -0.61 16.77 -21.28
N ALA A 256 0.03 15.63 -21.14
CA ALA A 256 0.14 14.55 -22.12
C ALA A 256 0.51 13.25 -21.40
N SER A 257 -0.02 12.12 -21.85
CA SER A 257 0.42 10.81 -21.35
C SER A 257 0.18 9.71 -22.38
N ASP A 258 1.17 8.80 -22.49
CA ASP A 258 1.20 7.67 -23.42
C ASP A 258 1.51 6.38 -22.69
N ILE A 259 1.11 5.24 -23.26
CA ILE A 259 1.43 3.91 -22.74
C ILE A 259 2.34 3.16 -23.70
N GLN A 260 3.30 2.44 -23.12
CA GLN A 260 4.21 1.54 -23.84
C GLN A 260 4.47 0.27 -23.02
N VAL A 261 4.92 -0.78 -23.71
CA VAL A 261 5.28 -2.05 -23.10
C VAL A 261 6.74 -2.36 -23.41
N TYR A 262 7.52 -2.68 -22.36
CA TYR A 262 8.91 -3.08 -22.47
C TYR A 262 9.06 -4.59 -22.45
N ASP A 263 9.69 -5.18 -23.48
CA ASP A 263 10.13 -6.58 -23.53
C ASP A 263 11.52 -6.70 -22.88
N VAL A 264 11.54 -7.25 -21.67
CA VAL A 264 12.78 -7.36 -20.84
C VAL A 264 13.80 -8.31 -21.51
N GLU A 265 13.34 -9.35 -22.17
CA GLU A 265 14.19 -10.37 -22.81
C GLU A 265 14.90 -9.81 -24.05
N LYS A 266 14.16 -9.04 -24.85
CA LYS A 266 14.69 -8.47 -26.09
C LYS A 266 15.29 -7.08 -25.93
N ASN A 267 15.06 -6.41 -24.81
CA ASN A 267 15.39 -4.99 -24.59
C ASN A 267 14.64 -4.03 -25.54
N GLU A 268 13.43 -4.39 -25.92
CA GLU A 268 12.59 -3.65 -26.88
C GLU A 268 11.49 -2.87 -26.17
N LEU A 269 11.32 -1.58 -26.50
CA LEU A 269 10.17 -0.77 -26.10
C LEU A 269 9.12 -0.83 -27.21
N LEU A 270 8.01 -1.51 -26.96
CA LEU A 270 6.94 -1.76 -27.92
C LEU A 270 5.97 -0.58 -27.90
N LEU A 271 5.81 0.08 -29.02
CA LEU A 271 4.96 1.25 -29.22
C LEU A 271 3.82 0.92 -30.20
N THR A 272 2.62 1.42 -29.91
CA THR A 272 1.48 1.36 -30.83
C THR A 272 0.78 2.71 -30.92
N PRO A 273 0.37 3.19 -32.10
CA PRO A 273 -0.35 4.46 -32.24
C PRO A 273 -1.66 4.53 -31.46
N LEU A 274 -2.25 3.37 -31.12
CA LEU A 274 -3.51 3.30 -30.37
C LEU A 274 -3.37 3.77 -28.92
N LEU A 275 -2.18 3.71 -28.33
CA LEU A 275 -1.89 4.08 -26.93
C LEU A 275 -1.02 5.34 -26.82
N ARG A 276 -1.00 6.16 -27.90
CA ARG A 276 -0.16 7.36 -28.01
C ARG A 276 -0.88 8.43 -28.86
N GLN A 277 -2.08 8.80 -28.43
CA GLN A 277 -2.92 9.73 -29.18
C GLN A 277 -2.83 11.14 -28.59
N ASP A 278 -2.48 12.16 -29.38
CA ASP A 278 -2.39 13.57 -28.92
C ASP A 278 -3.71 14.10 -28.31
N SER A 279 -4.85 13.49 -28.65
CA SER A 279 -6.17 13.89 -28.18
C SER A 279 -6.70 13.10 -26.99
N VAL A 280 -5.90 12.17 -26.45
CA VAL A 280 -6.26 11.28 -25.34
C VAL A 280 -5.09 11.21 -24.37
N TYR A 281 -5.38 11.20 -23.08
CA TYR A 281 -4.40 10.88 -22.05
C TYR A 281 -4.57 9.43 -21.68
N GLU A 282 -3.52 8.60 -21.83
CA GLU A 282 -3.48 7.20 -21.44
C GLU A 282 -2.47 6.98 -20.31
N THR A 283 -2.92 6.41 -19.19
CA THR A 283 -2.09 6.22 -18.00
C THR A 283 -2.46 4.98 -17.18
N TYR A 284 -1.65 4.62 -16.18
CA TYR A 284 -1.86 3.49 -15.26
C TYR A 284 -2.11 2.13 -15.94
N PRO A 285 -1.24 1.71 -16.87
CA PRO A 285 -1.40 0.43 -17.53
C PRO A 285 -1.19 -0.73 -16.57
N VAL A 286 -2.04 -1.77 -16.68
CA VAL A 286 -1.92 -3.01 -15.90
C VAL A 286 -2.32 -4.21 -16.76
N PHE A 287 -1.55 -5.29 -16.70
CA PHE A 287 -1.91 -6.52 -17.39
C PHE A 287 -3.01 -7.29 -16.66
N SER A 288 -3.87 -7.96 -17.41
CA SER A 288 -4.79 -8.95 -16.86
C SER A 288 -4.05 -10.11 -16.19
N ALA A 289 -4.75 -10.85 -15.34
CA ALA A 289 -4.16 -11.97 -14.60
C ALA A 289 -3.60 -13.07 -15.50
N ASP A 290 -4.17 -13.26 -16.69
CA ASP A 290 -3.72 -14.20 -17.75
C ASP A 290 -2.70 -13.59 -18.71
N GLY A 291 -2.49 -12.27 -18.66
CA GLY A 291 -1.54 -11.55 -19.51
C GLY A 291 -2.01 -11.26 -20.93
N HIS A 292 -3.24 -11.60 -21.29
CA HIS A 292 -3.77 -11.42 -22.65
C HIS A 292 -4.48 -10.08 -22.90
N SER A 293 -4.56 -9.24 -21.89
CA SER A 293 -5.14 -7.89 -21.99
C SER A 293 -4.32 -6.89 -21.19
N LEU A 294 -4.32 -5.65 -21.65
CA LEU A 294 -3.80 -4.50 -20.94
C LEU A 294 -4.97 -3.59 -20.60
N TYR A 295 -5.25 -3.41 -19.31
CA TYR A 295 -6.18 -2.40 -18.80
C TYR A 295 -5.44 -1.09 -18.55
N PHE A 296 -6.11 0.02 -18.70
CA PHE A 296 -5.54 1.36 -18.46
C PHE A 296 -6.63 2.41 -18.27
N CYS A 297 -6.24 3.57 -17.76
CA CYS A 297 -7.12 4.72 -17.66
C CYS A 297 -6.92 5.63 -18.87
N ALA A 298 -8.02 6.09 -19.48
CA ALA A 298 -7.97 7.03 -20.61
C ALA A 298 -9.01 8.14 -20.47
N ALA A 299 -8.58 9.37 -20.78
CA ALA A 299 -9.45 10.54 -20.81
C ALA A 299 -9.21 11.34 -22.06
N ARG A 300 -10.25 12.07 -22.52
CA ARG A 300 -10.08 13.05 -23.59
C ARG A 300 -9.17 14.18 -23.11
N ALA A 301 -8.17 14.54 -23.90
CA ALA A 301 -7.27 15.64 -23.59
C ALA A 301 -8.04 16.95 -23.49
N ILE A 302 -7.77 17.72 -22.45
CA ILE A 302 -8.30 19.09 -22.32
C ILE A 302 -7.47 20.04 -23.19
N PRO A 303 -8.08 21.15 -23.69
CA PRO A 303 -7.35 22.12 -24.51
C PRO A 303 -6.12 22.67 -23.79
N GLU A 304 -5.05 22.86 -24.54
CA GLU A 304 -3.83 23.51 -24.05
C GLU A 304 -4.18 24.86 -23.39
N ASN A 305 -3.62 25.12 -22.23
CA ASN A 305 -3.95 26.28 -21.38
C ASN A 305 -5.33 26.27 -20.69
N SER A 306 -6.09 25.19 -20.76
CA SER A 306 -7.27 25.01 -19.91
C SER A 306 -6.85 24.55 -18.53
N LEU A 307 -7.40 25.20 -17.48
CA LEU A 307 -7.29 24.75 -16.08
C LEU A 307 -8.63 24.18 -15.58
N ASN A 308 -9.52 23.81 -16.50
CA ASN A 308 -10.80 23.18 -16.14
C ASN A 308 -10.60 21.70 -15.84
N LEU A 309 -9.91 21.41 -14.72
CA LEU A 309 -9.57 20.04 -14.30
C LEU A 309 -10.81 19.23 -13.93
N ASP A 310 -11.90 19.88 -13.49
CA ASP A 310 -13.18 19.25 -13.17
C ASP A 310 -13.83 18.57 -14.39
N SER A 311 -13.38 18.89 -15.60
CA SER A 311 -13.84 18.25 -16.83
C SER A 311 -13.00 17.03 -17.23
N LEU A 312 -11.96 16.72 -16.47
CA LEU A 312 -11.04 15.62 -16.78
C LEU A 312 -11.51 14.33 -16.14
N HIS A 313 -12.16 13.47 -16.92
CA HIS A 313 -12.74 12.22 -16.46
C HIS A 313 -12.09 11.03 -17.17
N TYR A 314 -11.40 10.19 -16.42
CA TYR A 314 -10.75 8.98 -16.93
C TYR A 314 -11.71 7.80 -16.89
N ASN A 315 -11.80 7.09 -18.00
CA ASN A 315 -12.52 5.83 -18.16
C ASN A 315 -11.58 4.64 -17.97
N LEU A 316 -12.08 3.48 -17.57
CA LEU A 316 -11.34 2.23 -17.61
C LEU A 316 -11.44 1.61 -19.00
N CYS A 317 -10.30 1.46 -19.66
CA CYS A 317 -10.17 0.91 -21.01
C CYS A 317 -9.37 -0.38 -21.02
N ARG A 318 -9.48 -1.13 -22.12
CA ARG A 318 -8.75 -2.38 -22.36
C ARG A 318 -8.33 -2.47 -23.82
N ILE A 319 -7.13 -3.00 -24.05
CA ILE A 319 -6.65 -3.47 -25.36
C ILE A 319 -6.15 -4.89 -25.20
N ASP A 320 -6.37 -5.74 -26.20
CA ASP A 320 -5.81 -7.09 -26.23
C ASP A 320 -4.30 -7.05 -26.40
N PHE A 321 -3.60 -8.02 -25.83
CA PHE A 321 -2.15 -8.17 -25.91
C PHE A 321 -1.79 -9.63 -26.16
N ASP A 322 -0.96 -9.89 -27.16
CA ASP A 322 -0.42 -11.22 -27.43
C ASP A 322 0.99 -11.37 -26.83
N PRO A 323 1.16 -12.05 -25.67
CA PRO A 323 2.45 -12.19 -25.02
C PRO A 323 3.45 -13.05 -25.79
N SER A 324 3.03 -13.81 -26.81
CA SER A 324 3.94 -14.61 -27.64
C SER A 324 4.72 -13.75 -28.63
N THR A 325 4.09 -12.71 -29.16
CA THR A 325 4.65 -11.79 -30.17
C THR A 325 4.95 -10.40 -29.64
N GLY A 326 4.36 -10.00 -28.50
CA GLY A 326 4.38 -8.64 -28.00
C GLY A 326 3.52 -7.68 -28.83
N SER A 327 2.48 -8.17 -29.49
CA SER A 327 1.60 -7.39 -30.35
C SER A 327 0.33 -6.94 -29.60
N PHE A 328 -0.16 -5.77 -29.95
CA PHE A 328 -1.41 -5.22 -29.43
C PHE A 328 -2.58 -5.57 -30.35
N GLY A 329 -3.79 -5.63 -29.77
CA GLY A 329 -5.03 -5.67 -30.53
C GLY A 329 -5.23 -4.41 -31.38
N ASN A 330 -6.22 -4.43 -32.23
CA ASN A 330 -6.49 -3.35 -33.21
C ASN A 330 -7.58 -2.37 -32.76
N ARG A 331 -8.12 -2.52 -31.54
CA ARG A 331 -9.12 -1.63 -30.97
C ARG A 331 -8.99 -1.51 -29.46
N ILE A 332 -9.49 -0.41 -28.92
CA ILE A 332 -9.64 -0.16 -27.49
C ILE A 332 -11.12 -0.35 -27.14
N ASP A 333 -11.38 -1.14 -26.09
CA ASP A 333 -12.70 -1.30 -25.49
C ASP A 333 -12.80 -0.46 -24.22
N THR A 334 -13.86 0.34 -24.07
CA THR A 334 -14.18 1.01 -22.80
C THR A 334 -14.94 0.01 -21.92
N ILE A 335 -14.34 -0.36 -20.79
CA ILE A 335 -14.90 -1.32 -19.83
C ILE A 335 -15.85 -0.62 -18.86
N LEU A 336 -15.43 0.54 -18.32
CA LEU A 336 -16.26 1.40 -17.48
C LEU A 336 -16.15 2.84 -18.00
N CYS A 337 -17.30 3.43 -18.31
CA CYS A 337 -17.40 4.82 -18.76
C CYS A 337 -17.74 5.72 -17.55
N ALA A 338 -16.73 6.17 -16.81
CA ALA A 338 -16.91 7.03 -15.65
C ALA A 338 -17.28 8.46 -16.05
N GLU A 339 -16.81 8.95 -17.21
CA GLU A 339 -17.19 10.25 -17.79
C GLU A 339 -18.71 10.43 -17.88
N ALA A 340 -19.45 9.36 -18.23
CA ALA A 340 -20.91 9.41 -18.31
C ALA A 340 -21.61 9.65 -16.96
N GLN A 341 -20.89 9.44 -15.85
CA GLN A 341 -21.34 9.67 -14.48
C GLN A 341 -20.69 10.89 -13.84
N HIS A 342 -19.92 11.69 -14.59
CA HIS A 342 -19.10 12.79 -14.09
C HIS A 342 -18.14 12.32 -12.98
N LYS A 343 -17.51 11.17 -13.19
CA LYS A 343 -16.52 10.56 -12.31
C LYS A 343 -15.24 10.22 -13.08
N SER A 344 -14.21 9.90 -12.34
CA SER A 344 -12.90 9.57 -12.87
C SER A 344 -12.32 8.32 -12.22
N ILE A 345 -11.75 7.42 -13.02
CA ILE A 345 -11.13 6.17 -12.58
C ILE A 345 -9.62 6.33 -12.55
N SER A 346 -8.99 5.84 -11.48
CA SER A 346 -7.53 5.77 -11.37
C SER A 346 -7.05 4.47 -10.74
N PHE A 347 -5.77 4.14 -10.97
CA PHE A 347 -5.07 3.00 -10.37
C PHE A 347 -5.79 1.66 -10.49
N PRO A 348 -6.20 1.19 -11.68
CA PRO A 348 -6.79 -0.13 -11.81
C PRO A 348 -5.79 -1.21 -11.36
N ARG A 349 -6.27 -2.21 -10.59
CA ARG A 349 -5.47 -3.34 -10.13
C ARG A 349 -6.30 -4.63 -10.21
N PRO A 350 -6.06 -5.50 -11.20
CA PRO A 350 -6.70 -6.80 -11.27
C PRO A 350 -6.19 -7.72 -10.17
N SER A 351 -7.08 -8.51 -9.57
CA SER A 351 -6.70 -9.59 -8.67
C SER A 351 -5.92 -10.67 -9.44
N TYR A 352 -4.96 -11.32 -8.79
CA TYR A 352 -4.10 -12.31 -9.47
C TYR A 352 -4.85 -13.58 -9.89
N ASP A 353 -6.03 -13.84 -9.31
CA ASP A 353 -6.94 -14.91 -9.73
C ASP A 353 -7.86 -14.52 -10.91
N GLY A 354 -7.78 -13.25 -11.35
CA GLY A 354 -8.51 -12.76 -12.53
C GLY A 354 -10.00 -12.56 -12.33
N ARG A 355 -10.52 -12.62 -11.09
CA ARG A 355 -11.96 -12.47 -10.83
C ARG A 355 -12.41 -11.03 -10.66
N TYR A 356 -11.57 -10.22 -10.05
CA TYR A 356 -11.88 -8.85 -9.71
C TYR A 356 -10.84 -7.87 -10.24
N LEU A 357 -11.26 -6.63 -10.41
CA LEU A 357 -10.39 -5.49 -10.61
C LEU A 357 -10.78 -4.40 -9.60
N CYS A 358 -9.85 -4.03 -8.72
CA CYS A 358 -10.03 -2.90 -7.82
C CYS A 358 -9.55 -1.61 -8.51
N TYR A 359 -10.27 -0.51 -8.30
CA TYR A 359 -9.90 0.82 -8.80
C TYR A 359 -10.34 1.91 -7.84
N THR A 360 -9.74 3.09 -7.95
CA THR A 360 -10.21 4.27 -7.24
C THR A 360 -11.16 5.08 -8.14
N LEU A 361 -12.28 5.51 -7.60
CA LEU A 361 -13.24 6.41 -8.24
C LEU A 361 -13.22 7.76 -7.52
N SER A 362 -13.00 8.84 -8.25
CA SER A 362 -13.04 10.23 -7.78
C SER A 362 -13.99 11.06 -8.62
N ASP A 363 -14.19 12.33 -8.26
CA ASP A 363 -15.04 13.23 -9.03
C ASP A 363 -14.39 13.62 -10.36
N TYR A 364 -13.09 13.84 -10.39
CA TYR A 364 -12.33 14.19 -11.59
C TYR A 364 -10.86 13.81 -11.44
N GLY A 365 -10.05 14.05 -12.47
CA GLY A 365 -8.60 13.90 -12.44
C GLY A 365 -8.14 12.45 -12.40
N GLN A 366 -6.83 12.28 -12.21
CA GLN A 366 -6.20 10.97 -12.19
C GLN A 366 -5.43 10.67 -10.89
N PHE A 367 -4.97 11.68 -10.18
CA PHE A 367 -4.07 11.53 -9.03
C PHE A 367 -4.85 11.62 -7.72
N SER A 368 -5.72 10.65 -7.50
CA SER A 368 -6.79 10.64 -6.51
C SER A 368 -6.36 10.65 -5.05
N ILE A 369 -5.06 10.51 -4.73
CA ILE A 369 -4.60 10.44 -3.33
C ILE A 369 -4.82 11.74 -2.52
N TRP A 370 -5.12 12.86 -3.18
CA TRP A 370 -5.45 14.14 -2.58
C TRP A 370 -6.94 14.49 -2.66
N HIS A 371 -7.75 13.64 -3.28
CA HIS A 371 -9.19 13.83 -3.45
C HIS A 371 -9.93 13.18 -2.28
N HIS A 372 -10.57 14.00 -1.44
CA HIS A 372 -11.29 13.52 -0.24
C HIS A 372 -12.39 12.51 -0.56
N GLU A 373 -13.04 12.69 -1.71
CA GLU A 373 -14.15 11.86 -2.19
C GLU A 373 -13.70 10.59 -2.92
N ALA A 374 -12.39 10.32 -2.95
CA ALA A 374 -11.83 9.19 -3.69
C ALA A 374 -12.00 7.88 -2.93
N ASP A 375 -12.82 7.00 -3.46
CA ASP A 375 -13.23 5.72 -2.90
C ASP A 375 -12.74 4.52 -3.71
N LEU A 376 -12.53 3.38 -3.05
CA LEU A 376 -12.24 2.11 -3.69
C LEU A 376 -13.52 1.43 -4.19
N TYR A 377 -13.44 0.88 -5.41
CA TYR A 377 -14.49 0.11 -6.05
C TYR A 377 -13.95 -1.24 -6.53
N LEU A 378 -14.81 -2.25 -6.49
CA LEU A 378 -14.51 -3.61 -6.91
C LEU A 378 -15.37 -3.98 -8.12
N LEU A 379 -14.72 -4.15 -9.27
CA LEU A 379 -15.34 -4.64 -10.51
C LEU A 379 -15.22 -6.15 -10.57
N ASN A 380 -16.33 -6.86 -10.71
CA ASN A 380 -16.35 -8.27 -11.05
C ASN A 380 -16.14 -8.43 -12.56
N LEU A 381 -15.00 -8.98 -12.98
CA LEU A 381 -14.61 -9.07 -14.38
C LEU A 381 -15.46 -10.05 -15.19
N SER A 382 -16.19 -10.96 -14.54
CA SER A 382 -17.06 -11.92 -15.23
C SER A 382 -18.46 -11.38 -15.47
N THR A 383 -19.00 -10.55 -14.54
CA THR A 383 -20.36 -10.01 -14.65
C THR A 383 -20.38 -8.56 -15.16
N GLY A 384 -19.27 -7.82 -15.04
CA GLY A 384 -19.20 -6.39 -15.31
C GLY A 384 -19.83 -5.53 -14.20
N GLU A 385 -20.28 -6.12 -13.10
CA GLU A 385 -20.83 -5.40 -11.96
C GLU A 385 -19.74 -4.74 -11.14
N SER A 386 -19.92 -3.47 -10.79
CA SER A 386 -19.01 -2.70 -9.94
C SER A 386 -19.72 -2.24 -8.68
N ILE A 387 -19.08 -2.47 -7.53
CA ILE A 387 -19.61 -2.12 -6.21
C ILE A 387 -18.60 -1.28 -5.42
N ALA A 388 -19.10 -0.32 -4.62
CA ALA A 388 -18.28 0.42 -3.66
C ALA A 388 -17.79 -0.51 -2.55
N MET A 389 -16.52 -0.39 -2.18
CA MET A 389 -15.91 -1.21 -1.11
C MET A 389 -16.21 -0.58 0.26
N THR A 390 -17.48 -0.55 0.66
CA THR A 390 -17.95 0.16 1.87
C THR A 390 -17.23 -0.26 3.17
N GLY A 391 -16.73 -1.49 3.25
CA GLY A 391 -15.91 -1.94 4.39
C GLY A 391 -14.51 -1.33 4.41
N ALA A 392 -13.99 -0.93 3.24
CA ALA A 392 -12.67 -0.32 3.08
C ALA A 392 -12.72 1.22 3.06
N ASN A 393 -13.77 1.81 2.50
CA ASN A 393 -13.91 3.26 2.30
C ASN A 393 -14.22 4.01 3.60
N SER A 394 -13.92 5.31 3.61
CA SER A 394 -14.12 6.23 4.74
C SER A 394 -14.61 7.60 4.26
N ASP A 395 -14.60 8.60 5.14
CA ASP A 395 -14.94 9.99 4.80
C ASP A 395 -13.74 10.76 4.17
N ASP A 396 -12.62 10.08 3.90
CA ASP A 396 -11.41 10.66 3.27
C ASP A 396 -10.86 9.68 2.23
N THR A 397 -9.84 10.07 1.50
CA THR A 397 -9.32 9.34 0.34
C THR A 397 -8.85 7.92 0.63
N GLU A 398 -9.16 7.01 -0.27
CA GLU A 398 -8.58 5.68 -0.42
C GLU A 398 -7.97 5.53 -1.82
N SER A 399 -6.66 5.25 -1.89
CA SER A 399 -5.96 5.10 -3.16
C SER A 399 -4.71 4.21 -3.04
N PHE A 400 -3.94 4.08 -4.13
CA PHE A 400 -2.69 3.30 -4.17
C PHE A 400 -2.84 1.87 -3.66
N HIS A 401 -3.95 1.24 -3.98
CA HIS A 401 -4.26 -0.12 -3.55
C HIS A 401 -3.49 -1.17 -4.36
N ASN A 402 -3.24 -2.33 -3.72
CA ASN A 402 -2.65 -3.50 -4.37
C ASN A 402 -3.13 -4.80 -3.72
N TRP A 403 -3.09 -5.90 -4.48
CA TRP A 403 -3.53 -7.23 -4.05
C TRP A 403 -2.39 -8.06 -3.47
N SER A 404 -2.70 -8.83 -2.41
CA SER A 404 -1.87 -9.97 -2.01
C SER A 404 -1.87 -11.06 -3.08
N THR A 405 -0.83 -11.90 -3.08
CA THR A 405 -0.65 -12.92 -4.12
C THR A 405 -1.76 -13.97 -4.15
N ASN A 406 -2.43 -14.20 -3.03
CA ASN A 406 -3.61 -15.08 -2.96
C ASN A 406 -4.94 -14.41 -3.35
N SER A 407 -4.92 -13.11 -3.74
CA SER A 407 -6.11 -12.35 -4.13
C SER A 407 -7.19 -12.27 -3.04
N ARG A 408 -6.78 -12.24 -1.76
CA ARG A 408 -7.70 -12.19 -0.61
C ARG A 408 -7.52 -10.96 0.25
N TRP A 409 -6.38 -10.32 0.15
CA TRP A 409 -6.08 -9.10 0.90
C TRP A 409 -5.80 -7.96 -0.05
N LEU A 410 -6.31 -6.79 0.28
CA LEU A 410 -5.90 -5.52 -0.29
C LEU A 410 -5.12 -4.73 0.76
N VAL A 411 -4.03 -4.11 0.33
CA VAL A 411 -3.40 -3.00 1.03
C VAL A 411 -3.67 -1.72 0.25
N PHE A 412 -3.90 -0.62 0.94
CA PHE A 412 -4.13 0.69 0.32
C PHE A 412 -3.69 1.82 1.23
N SER A 413 -3.49 3.00 0.66
CA SER A 413 -3.18 4.23 1.39
C SER A 413 -4.45 5.02 1.64
N SER A 414 -4.67 5.45 2.90
CA SER A 414 -5.83 6.27 3.28
C SER A 414 -5.40 7.45 4.14
N ARG A 415 -6.10 8.57 4.03
CA ARG A 415 -5.92 9.78 4.85
C ARG A 415 -6.87 9.88 6.03
N ARG A 416 -7.75 8.91 6.23
CA ARG A 416 -8.81 8.90 7.27
C ARG A 416 -8.35 9.17 8.69
N ASP A 417 -7.06 9.01 8.98
CA ASP A 417 -6.51 9.17 10.33
C ASP A 417 -6.41 10.64 10.75
N ASP A 418 -5.92 11.50 9.85
CA ASP A 418 -5.66 12.91 10.17
C ASP A 418 -5.91 13.89 8.99
N GLY A 419 -6.38 13.40 7.86
CA GLY A 419 -6.65 14.18 6.64
C GLY A 419 -5.40 14.66 5.91
N LEU A 420 -4.21 14.31 6.40
CA LEU A 420 -2.93 14.83 5.89
C LEU A 420 -1.98 13.72 5.45
N TYR A 421 -1.62 12.82 6.35
CA TYR A 421 -0.70 11.75 6.07
C TYR A 421 -1.44 10.50 5.62
N THR A 422 -1.00 9.91 4.52
CA THR A 422 -1.50 8.58 4.16
C THR A 422 -0.92 7.53 5.08
N ARG A 423 -1.80 6.61 5.52
CA ARG A 423 -1.44 5.44 6.33
C ARG A 423 -1.84 4.18 5.59
N PRO A 424 -1.09 3.06 5.74
CA PRO A 424 -1.45 1.79 5.11
C PRO A 424 -2.57 1.11 5.89
N TYR A 425 -3.62 0.75 5.15
CA TYR A 425 -4.76 -0.03 5.64
C TYR A 425 -4.90 -1.31 4.86
N PHE A 426 -5.50 -2.32 5.49
CA PHE A 426 -5.76 -3.62 4.89
C PHE A 426 -7.23 -3.97 5.00
N CYS A 427 -7.77 -4.67 4.01
CA CYS A 427 -9.07 -5.31 4.10
C CYS A 427 -9.05 -6.70 3.48
N HIS A 428 -9.91 -7.60 3.97
CA HIS A 428 -10.13 -8.91 3.38
C HIS A 428 -11.22 -8.83 2.32
N VAL A 429 -10.99 -9.49 1.18
CA VAL A 429 -11.98 -9.70 0.13
C VAL A 429 -12.20 -11.20 0.00
N ASP A 430 -13.38 -11.66 0.37
CA ASP A 430 -13.70 -13.08 0.32
C ASP A 430 -13.90 -13.61 -1.11
N ALA A 431 -14.15 -14.91 -1.24
CA ALA A 431 -14.37 -15.54 -2.53
C ALA A 431 -15.58 -14.99 -3.30
N ASN A 432 -16.51 -14.34 -2.64
CA ASN A 432 -17.73 -13.77 -3.22
C ASN A 432 -17.61 -12.26 -3.49
N GLY A 433 -16.45 -11.66 -3.18
CA GLY A 433 -16.24 -10.22 -3.31
C GLY A 433 -16.73 -9.40 -2.10
N THR A 434 -17.08 -10.06 -0.98
CA THR A 434 -17.43 -9.34 0.25
C THR A 434 -16.20 -8.72 0.88
N VAL A 435 -16.26 -7.43 1.15
CA VAL A 435 -15.15 -6.64 1.71
C VAL A 435 -15.33 -6.47 3.20
N SER A 436 -14.33 -6.85 4.00
CA SER A 436 -14.33 -6.64 5.44
C SER A 436 -14.04 -5.19 5.82
N LYS A 437 -14.33 -4.81 7.08
CA LYS A 437 -13.85 -3.56 7.66
C LYS A 437 -12.34 -3.48 7.54
N ALA A 438 -11.84 -2.32 7.09
CA ALA A 438 -10.41 -2.06 7.01
C ALA A 438 -9.76 -1.90 8.38
N PHE A 439 -8.49 -2.30 8.49
CA PHE A 439 -7.67 -2.08 9.68
C PHE A 439 -6.30 -1.49 9.29
N MET A 440 -5.79 -0.61 10.15
CA MET A 440 -4.49 0.04 9.97
C MET A 440 -3.34 -0.94 10.18
N LEU A 441 -2.21 -0.76 9.49
CA LEU A 441 -0.98 -1.55 9.67
C LEU A 441 -0.56 -1.59 11.14
N PRO A 442 -0.46 -2.79 11.77
CA PRO A 442 -0.11 -2.92 13.16
C PRO A 442 1.31 -2.41 13.48
N GLN A 443 1.46 -1.78 14.64
CA GLN A 443 2.73 -1.25 15.13
C GLN A 443 2.97 -1.66 16.60
N HIS A 444 4.23 -1.72 17.02
CA HIS A 444 4.58 -2.01 18.40
C HIS A 444 3.95 -1.00 19.39
N ASN A 445 4.12 0.29 19.13
CA ASN A 445 3.38 1.37 19.80
C ASN A 445 2.73 2.24 18.71
N PRO A 446 1.46 2.02 18.36
CA PRO A 446 0.84 2.67 17.21
C PRO A 446 0.69 4.19 17.38
N ARG A 447 0.34 4.66 18.60
CA ARG A 447 0.20 6.10 18.84
C ARG A 447 1.52 6.84 18.62
N ARG A 448 2.58 6.37 19.23
CA ARG A 448 3.91 6.96 19.10
C ARG A 448 4.41 6.87 17.65
N PHE A 449 4.29 5.70 17.05
CA PHE A 449 4.76 5.48 15.70
C PHE A 449 4.11 6.43 14.68
N TYR A 450 2.78 6.57 14.70
CA TYR A 450 2.07 7.38 13.71
C TYR A 450 2.11 8.88 14.03
N ARG A 451 2.11 9.29 15.31
CA ARG A 451 2.22 10.70 15.71
C ARG A 451 3.61 11.29 15.52
N GLU A 452 4.67 10.50 15.70
CA GLU A 452 6.05 10.97 15.54
C GLU A 452 6.56 10.85 14.09
N ARG A 453 5.85 10.14 13.24
CA ARG A 453 6.25 9.92 11.84
C ARG A 453 5.53 10.88 10.90
N PHE A 454 6.21 11.97 10.56
CA PHE A 454 5.73 13.03 9.65
C PHE A 454 5.92 12.66 8.17
N PHE A 455 5.58 11.43 7.79
CA PHE A 455 5.69 10.91 6.43
C PHE A 455 4.40 10.21 6.01
N SER A 456 4.07 10.36 4.74
CA SER A 456 3.03 9.61 4.07
C SER A 456 3.57 8.28 3.55
N PHE A 457 2.76 7.23 3.66
CA PHE A 457 3.01 5.90 3.11
C PHE A 457 2.30 5.80 1.75
N ASN A 458 3.07 5.80 0.67
CA ASN A 458 2.52 5.81 -0.68
C ASN A 458 2.87 4.52 -1.43
N VAL A 459 1.94 4.10 -2.29
CA VAL A 459 2.10 2.97 -3.21
C VAL A 459 2.58 1.70 -2.49
N PRO A 460 1.83 1.21 -1.48
CA PRO A 460 2.17 -0.05 -0.85
C PRO A 460 2.02 -1.20 -1.84
N ASP A 461 3.03 -2.07 -1.92
CA ASP A 461 3.06 -3.24 -2.79
C ASP A 461 3.45 -4.48 -2.00
N PHE A 462 2.71 -5.58 -2.14
CA PHE A 462 3.01 -6.81 -1.42
C PHE A 462 4.28 -7.49 -1.93
N ILE A 463 4.99 -8.14 -1.01
CA ILE A 463 6.15 -8.99 -1.29
C ILE A 463 6.02 -10.33 -0.57
N ILE A 464 6.38 -11.41 -1.27
CA ILE A 464 6.27 -12.78 -0.75
C ILE A 464 7.44 -13.22 0.13
N ALA A 465 8.54 -12.49 0.09
CA ALA A 465 9.77 -12.77 0.84
C ALA A 465 10.60 -11.49 1.01
N PRO A 466 11.54 -11.45 1.98
CA PRO A 466 12.46 -10.33 2.14
C PRO A 466 13.22 -10.00 0.85
N THR A 467 13.31 -8.71 0.53
CA THR A 467 14.04 -8.27 -0.67
C THR A 467 15.55 -8.42 -0.46
N ARG A 468 16.25 -8.95 -1.47
CA ARG A 468 17.70 -8.94 -1.50
C ARG A 468 18.16 -7.64 -2.16
N PHE A 469 18.28 -6.55 -1.38
CA PHE A 469 18.63 -5.24 -1.88
C PHE A 469 19.94 -4.74 -1.29
N ASN A 470 20.84 -4.25 -2.15
CA ASN A 470 22.11 -3.63 -1.74
C ASN A 470 22.06 -2.12 -2.09
N ALA A 471 21.71 -1.30 -1.11
CA ALA A 471 21.58 0.15 -1.26
C ALA A 471 22.86 0.81 -1.81
N ASN A 472 24.04 0.43 -1.31
CA ASN A 472 25.30 1.00 -1.75
C ASN A 472 25.60 0.69 -3.22
N LYS A 473 25.25 -0.52 -3.70
CA LYS A 473 25.39 -0.88 -5.11
C LYS A 473 24.41 -0.08 -5.97
N ALA A 474 23.15 0.02 -5.55
CA ALA A 474 22.12 0.79 -6.25
C ALA A 474 22.50 2.27 -6.34
N CYS A 475 22.92 2.89 -5.24
CA CYS A 475 23.36 4.30 -5.23
C CYS A 475 24.57 4.56 -6.13
N ARG A 476 25.55 3.66 -6.15
CA ARG A 476 26.67 3.78 -7.12
C ARG A 476 26.18 3.72 -8.56
N MET A 477 25.24 2.82 -8.88
CA MET A 477 24.67 2.72 -10.22
C MET A 477 23.87 3.98 -10.60
N ILE A 478 23.15 4.59 -9.64
CA ILE A 478 22.43 5.85 -9.85
C ILE A 478 23.41 7.00 -10.12
N ASN A 479 24.54 7.05 -9.42
CA ASN A 479 25.55 8.10 -9.60
C ASN A 479 26.50 7.83 -10.78
N ASP A 480 26.48 6.64 -11.38
CA ASP A 480 27.21 6.33 -12.62
C ASP A 480 26.52 7.03 -13.80
N GLU A 481 27.30 7.47 -14.79
CA GLU A 481 26.78 8.08 -16.01
C GLU A 481 26.25 7.04 -17.02
N TYR A 482 26.69 5.78 -16.92
CA TYR A 482 26.27 4.74 -17.84
C TYR A 482 24.82 4.32 -17.61
N ARG A 483 24.04 4.38 -18.69
CA ARG A 483 22.63 3.93 -18.73
C ARG A 483 22.41 3.08 -19.98
N LYS A 484 21.87 1.89 -19.78
CA LYS A 484 21.37 1.11 -20.91
C LYS A 484 20.15 1.82 -21.50
N ARG A 485 19.96 1.74 -22.82
CA ARG A 485 18.80 2.31 -23.53
C ARG A 485 17.95 1.20 -24.08
N PHE A 486 16.67 1.48 -24.26
CA PHE A 486 15.73 0.63 -24.97
C PHE A 486 15.91 0.75 -26.48
N GLU A 487 15.64 -0.35 -27.18
CA GLU A 487 15.43 -0.37 -28.63
C GLU A 487 13.96 -0.16 -28.93
N ILE A 488 13.60 0.75 -29.83
CA ILE A 488 12.20 1.09 -30.12
C ILE A 488 11.70 0.17 -31.21
N VAL A 489 10.49 -0.39 -31.00
CA VAL A 489 9.78 -1.24 -31.97
C VAL A 489 8.33 -0.80 -32.08
N HIS A 490 7.91 -0.43 -33.27
CA HIS A 490 6.51 -0.12 -33.58
C HIS A 490 5.70 -1.39 -33.86
N LYS A 491 4.55 -1.55 -33.20
CA LYS A 491 3.66 -2.73 -33.26
C LYS A 491 2.27 -2.38 -33.75
#